data_4a5ce2665e10d1767254aff5917f21eb
#
_entry.id   4a5ce2665e10d1767254aff5917f21eb
#
_cell.length_a   1.000
_cell.length_b   1.000
_cell.length_c   1.000
_cell.angle_alpha   90.00
_cell.angle_beta   90.00
_cell.angle_gamma   90.00
#
_symmetry.space_group_name_H-M   'P 1'
#
loop_
_entity.id
_entity.type
_entity.pdbx_description
1 polymer ?
#
loop_
_entity_poly.entity_id
_entity_poly.type
_entity_poly.pdbx_seq_one_letter_code
_entity_poly.pdbx_strand_id
1 'polypeptide(L)'
;MRASRADIISHIATAIEPLYTRAESLRIARMVAAALSGENETKFIVEPNEVIDIDIEQATKELSEGRPVQYIIGKTEFCGEEFIVREGVLIPRPETEELVLWARDEAKRFPQPQILDLCTGSGCIAISLKVLIPTAEVSAVDLSAEALIIAQENASKLNTPINFVQDDVLQGVKKLGGKEFDIIVSNPPYIPESEREAMHVNVTKYEPDMALFVDDCDPLIFYREIARTAKNMLSKDGSLLFEIHELLAEQTLQMLQDEGFTATLRHDFLSKPRMICCQRKK
;
A
#
# COMPACT_ATOMS: atom_id res chain seq x y z
N MET A 1 -27.45 10.24 -15.47
CA MET A 1 -28.30 11.21 -14.69
C MET A 1 -27.96 12.63 -15.11
N ARG A 2 -28.95 13.40 -15.54
CA ARG A 2 -28.78 14.84 -15.86
C ARG A 2 -29.26 15.67 -14.68
N ALA A 3 -28.33 16.27 -13.92
CA ALA A 3 -28.63 17.03 -12.71
C ALA A 3 -27.51 18.02 -12.40
N SER A 4 -27.70 18.90 -11.41
CA SER A 4 -26.61 19.75 -10.93
C SER A 4 -25.52 18.89 -10.25
N ARG A 5 -24.26 19.37 -10.27
CA ARG A 5 -23.17 18.69 -9.56
C ARG A 5 -23.50 18.46 -8.08
N ALA A 6 -24.15 19.44 -7.43
CA ALA A 6 -24.59 19.31 -6.04
C ALA A 6 -25.63 18.20 -5.84
N ASP A 7 -26.61 18.08 -6.74
CA ASP A 7 -27.62 17.02 -6.66
C ASP A 7 -27.03 15.65 -6.88
N ILE A 8 -26.08 15.52 -7.83
CA ILE A 8 -25.36 14.27 -8.11
C ILE A 8 -24.58 13.84 -6.86
N ILE A 9 -23.80 14.75 -6.25
CA ILE A 9 -23.07 14.47 -5.00
C ILE A 9 -24.03 14.05 -3.89
N SER A 10 -25.13 14.79 -3.72
CA SER A 10 -26.13 14.49 -2.69
C SER A 10 -26.77 13.11 -2.89
N HIS A 11 -27.06 12.75 -4.13
CA HIS A 11 -27.63 11.45 -4.47
C HIS A 11 -26.69 10.31 -4.10
N ILE A 12 -25.43 10.35 -4.56
CA ILE A 12 -24.43 9.34 -4.25
C ILE A 12 -24.16 9.28 -2.73
N ALA A 13 -23.94 10.43 -2.09
CA ALA A 13 -23.64 10.51 -0.66
C ALA A 13 -24.76 9.91 0.18
N THR A 14 -26.03 10.20 -0.13
CA THR A 14 -27.18 9.65 0.59
C THR A 14 -27.24 8.11 0.49
N ALA A 15 -26.90 7.56 -0.67
CA ALA A 15 -26.90 6.11 -0.88
C ALA A 15 -25.85 5.37 -0.02
N ILE A 16 -24.75 6.02 0.35
CA ILE A 16 -23.64 5.42 1.09
C ILE A 16 -23.55 5.84 2.57
N GLU A 17 -24.40 6.76 3.04
CA GLU A 17 -24.48 7.15 4.47
C GLU A 17 -24.64 5.98 5.45
N PRO A 18 -25.28 4.84 5.10
CA PRO A 18 -25.30 3.69 6.01
C PRO A 18 -23.94 3.09 6.33
N LEU A 19 -22.92 3.32 5.48
CA LEU A 19 -21.59 2.76 5.62
C LEU A 19 -20.53 3.78 6.11
N TYR A 20 -20.79 5.08 5.89
CA TYR A 20 -19.80 6.14 6.11
C TYR A 20 -20.41 7.32 6.85
N THR A 21 -19.57 8.11 7.51
CA THR A 21 -20.01 9.40 8.04
C THR A 21 -20.44 10.33 6.91
N ARG A 22 -21.32 11.33 7.22
CA ARG A 22 -21.77 12.31 6.22
C ARG A 22 -20.62 13.01 5.50
N ALA A 23 -19.54 13.34 6.24
CA ALA A 23 -18.37 14.01 5.66
C ALA A 23 -17.61 13.10 4.67
N GLU A 24 -17.44 11.85 5.01
CA GLU A 24 -16.81 10.83 4.14
C GLU A 24 -17.68 10.55 2.92
N SER A 25 -18.99 10.38 3.11
CA SER A 25 -19.93 10.15 2.01
C SER A 25 -19.87 11.27 0.97
N LEU A 26 -19.82 12.53 1.40
CA LEU A 26 -19.68 13.69 0.51
C LEU A 26 -18.34 13.72 -0.21
N ARG A 27 -17.25 13.31 0.47
CA ARG A 27 -15.93 13.22 -0.14
C ARG A 27 -15.90 12.12 -1.20
N ILE A 28 -16.36 10.92 -0.86
CA ILE A 28 -16.42 9.76 -1.76
C ILE A 28 -17.29 10.10 -2.99
N ALA A 29 -18.47 10.66 -2.77
CA ALA A 29 -19.39 11.06 -3.84
C ALA A 29 -18.73 12.03 -4.82
N ARG A 30 -17.96 13.01 -4.32
CA ARG A 30 -17.25 13.98 -5.16
C ARG A 30 -16.15 13.32 -5.98
N MET A 31 -15.35 12.46 -5.36
CA MET A 31 -14.29 11.69 -6.06
C MET A 31 -14.86 10.90 -7.23
N VAL A 32 -15.95 10.15 -6.99
CA VAL A 32 -16.59 9.32 -8.02
C VAL A 32 -17.22 10.18 -9.11
N ALA A 33 -17.98 11.22 -8.75
CA ALA A 33 -18.61 12.08 -9.73
C ALA A 33 -17.58 12.79 -10.62
N ALA A 34 -16.47 13.24 -10.06
CA ALA A 34 -15.36 13.83 -10.80
C ALA A 34 -14.70 12.81 -11.74
N ALA A 35 -14.42 11.59 -11.27
CA ALA A 35 -13.83 10.54 -12.10
C ALA A 35 -14.74 10.16 -13.27
N LEU A 36 -16.03 9.96 -13.03
CA LEU A 36 -17.02 9.58 -14.06
C LEU A 36 -17.27 10.67 -15.09
N SER A 37 -17.20 11.95 -14.68
CA SER A 37 -17.37 13.09 -15.60
C SER A 37 -16.09 13.44 -16.37
N GLY A 38 -14.94 12.93 -15.94
CA GLY A 38 -13.63 13.36 -16.44
C GLY A 38 -13.25 14.79 -16.02
N GLU A 39 -13.92 15.34 -15.02
CA GLU A 39 -13.69 16.69 -14.52
C GLU A 39 -12.84 16.69 -13.23
N ASN A 40 -12.23 17.85 -12.92
CA ASN A 40 -11.52 18.01 -11.65
C ASN A 40 -12.51 18.17 -10.49
N GLU A 41 -12.23 17.55 -9.34
CA GLU A 41 -13.03 17.66 -8.12
C GLU A 41 -13.31 19.10 -7.69
N THR A 42 -12.39 20.03 -7.95
CA THR A 42 -12.54 21.45 -7.64
C THR A 42 -13.79 22.07 -8.31
N LYS A 43 -14.16 21.63 -9.53
CA LYS A 43 -15.37 22.11 -10.20
C LYS A 43 -16.64 21.77 -9.43
N PHE A 44 -16.68 20.64 -8.76
CA PHE A 44 -17.81 20.22 -7.94
C PHE A 44 -17.97 21.08 -6.67
N ILE A 45 -16.91 21.82 -6.29
CA ILE A 45 -16.92 22.77 -5.17
C ILE A 45 -17.29 24.19 -5.63
N VAL A 46 -16.66 24.66 -6.73
CA VAL A 46 -16.76 26.06 -7.17
C VAL A 46 -17.94 26.31 -8.08
N GLU A 47 -18.46 25.30 -8.78
CA GLU A 47 -19.57 25.37 -9.73
C GLU A 47 -20.66 24.34 -9.41
N PRO A 48 -21.20 24.30 -8.17
CA PRO A 48 -22.07 23.20 -7.71
C PRO A 48 -23.42 23.14 -8.43
N ASN A 49 -23.89 24.29 -8.97
CA ASN A 49 -25.20 24.42 -9.63
C ASN A 49 -25.15 24.12 -11.15
N GLU A 50 -23.96 23.90 -11.72
CA GLU A 50 -23.85 23.54 -13.12
C GLU A 50 -24.45 22.15 -13.38
N VAL A 51 -25.26 22.04 -14.43
CA VAL A 51 -25.95 20.81 -14.81
C VAL A 51 -25.03 20.00 -15.75
N ILE A 52 -24.71 18.79 -15.34
CA ILE A 52 -23.96 17.83 -16.13
C ILE A 52 -24.80 16.58 -16.38
N ASP A 53 -24.38 15.77 -17.36
CA ASP A 53 -25.02 14.48 -17.63
C ASP A 53 -24.00 13.37 -17.51
N ILE A 54 -24.12 12.56 -16.47
CA ILE A 54 -23.22 11.43 -16.19
C ILE A 54 -24.02 10.21 -15.76
N ASP A 55 -23.48 9.03 -16.04
CA ASP A 55 -24.03 7.78 -15.53
C ASP A 55 -23.37 7.43 -14.19
N ILE A 56 -24.17 7.46 -13.12
CA ILE A 56 -23.72 7.19 -11.75
C ILE A 56 -24.35 5.91 -11.17
N GLU A 57 -25.25 5.25 -11.90
CA GLU A 57 -26.11 4.20 -11.35
C GLU A 57 -25.27 3.02 -10.84
N GLN A 58 -24.40 2.48 -11.70
CA GLN A 58 -23.56 1.34 -11.35
C GLN A 58 -22.57 1.69 -10.21
N ALA A 59 -21.88 2.81 -10.31
CA ALA A 59 -20.94 3.24 -9.28
C ALA A 59 -21.61 3.50 -7.92
N THR A 60 -22.80 4.11 -7.91
CA THR A 60 -23.56 4.34 -6.67
C THR A 60 -23.98 3.02 -6.03
N LYS A 61 -24.42 2.05 -6.84
CA LYS A 61 -24.76 0.72 -6.36
C LYS A 61 -23.56 0.02 -5.74
N GLU A 62 -22.44 -0.03 -6.45
CA GLU A 62 -21.22 -0.67 -5.95
C GLU A 62 -20.68 -0.02 -4.65
N LEU A 63 -20.73 1.31 -4.55
CA LEU A 63 -20.40 2.03 -3.33
C LEU A 63 -21.32 1.66 -2.17
N SER A 64 -22.63 1.54 -2.42
CA SER A 64 -23.61 1.15 -1.38
C SER A 64 -23.44 -0.30 -0.92
N GLU A 65 -22.82 -1.15 -1.73
CA GLU A 65 -22.41 -2.52 -1.39
C GLU A 65 -21.06 -2.57 -0.66
N GLY A 66 -20.40 -1.42 -0.47
CA GLY A 66 -19.13 -1.27 0.24
C GLY A 66 -17.89 -1.42 -0.64
N ARG A 67 -18.01 -1.43 -1.99
CA ARG A 67 -16.82 -1.49 -2.86
C ARG A 67 -15.96 -0.24 -2.68
N PRO A 68 -14.63 -0.37 -2.49
CA PRO A 68 -13.74 0.77 -2.32
C PRO A 68 -13.83 1.75 -3.48
N VAL A 69 -13.89 3.03 -3.18
CA VAL A 69 -13.94 4.08 -4.19
C VAL A 69 -12.76 4.02 -5.15
N GLN A 70 -11.57 3.68 -4.65
CA GLN A 70 -10.36 3.54 -5.47
C GLN A 70 -10.48 2.42 -6.52
N TYR A 71 -11.15 1.31 -6.20
CA TYR A 71 -11.41 0.25 -7.17
C TYR A 71 -12.46 0.64 -8.21
N ILE A 72 -13.43 1.48 -7.84
CA ILE A 72 -14.45 1.99 -8.78
C ILE A 72 -13.80 2.96 -9.77
N ILE A 73 -12.96 3.88 -9.28
CA ILE A 73 -12.28 4.85 -10.14
C ILE A 73 -11.00 4.28 -10.79
N GLY A 74 -10.55 3.10 -10.36
CA GLY A 74 -9.42 2.38 -10.93
C GLY A 74 -8.04 2.94 -10.55
N LYS A 75 -7.96 3.89 -9.60
CA LYS A 75 -6.70 4.57 -9.24
C LYS A 75 -6.69 5.13 -7.83
N THR A 76 -5.48 5.37 -7.33
CA THR A 76 -5.21 6.08 -6.08
C THR A 76 -3.94 6.91 -6.21
N GLU A 77 -3.80 7.94 -5.38
CA GLU A 77 -2.56 8.71 -5.25
C GLU A 77 -1.69 8.08 -4.14
N PHE A 78 -0.38 8.02 -4.36
CA PHE A 78 0.60 7.57 -3.37
C PHE A 78 1.97 8.19 -3.68
N CYS A 79 2.63 8.81 -2.68
CA CYS A 79 3.89 9.55 -2.84
C CYS A 79 3.87 10.58 -3.96
N GLY A 80 2.72 11.23 -4.23
CA GLY A 80 2.55 12.23 -5.29
C GLY A 80 2.39 11.67 -6.70
N GLU A 81 2.33 10.35 -6.87
CA GLU A 81 2.11 9.68 -8.15
C GLU A 81 0.77 8.95 -8.17
N GLU A 82 0.18 8.80 -9.35
CA GLU A 82 -1.10 8.11 -9.54
C GLU A 82 -0.87 6.64 -9.91
N PHE A 83 -1.32 5.74 -9.03
CA PHE A 83 -1.25 4.28 -9.18
C PHE A 83 -2.57 3.69 -9.64
N ILE A 84 -2.51 2.76 -10.58
CA ILE A 84 -3.61 1.88 -10.95
C ILE A 84 -3.85 0.92 -9.78
N VAL A 85 -5.11 0.83 -9.34
CA VAL A 85 -5.54 -0.15 -8.36
C VAL A 85 -6.86 -0.80 -8.78
N ARG A 86 -6.97 -2.09 -8.54
CA ARG A 86 -8.18 -2.89 -8.74
C ARG A 86 -8.12 -4.11 -7.83
N GLU A 87 -9.17 -4.91 -7.80
CA GLU A 87 -9.14 -6.20 -7.10
C GLU A 87 -7.86 -6.98 -7.43
N GLY A 88 -7.31 -7.64 -6.42
CA GLY A 88 -6.02 -8.36 -6.52
C GLY A 88 -4.83 -7.64 -5.86
N VAL A 89 -4.92 -6.38 -5.50
CA VAL A 89 -3.88 -5.66 -4.74
C VAL A 89 -4.47 -4.87 -3.58
N LEU A 90 -3.71 -4.76 -2.49
CA LEU A 90 -4.00 -3.83 -1.40
C LEU A 90 -3.99 -2.39 -1.95
N ILE A 91 -4.98 -1.59 -1.58
CA ILE A 91 -4.98 -0.16 -1.89
C ILE A 91 -3.86 0.52 -1.08
N PRO A 92 -2.90 1.22 -1.69
CA PRO A 92 -1.85 1.92 -0.98
C PRO A 92 -2.37 2.82 0.14
N ARG A 93 -1.75 2.74 1.32
CA ARG A 93 -2.15 3.48 2.53
C ARG A 93 -1.25 4.70 2.73
N PRO A 94 -1.80 5.84 3.22
CA PRO A 94 -1.00 7.04 3.48
C PRO A 94 0.16 6.80 4.47
N GLU A 95 -0.03 5.95 5.47
CA GLU A 95 0.99 5.61 6.46
C GLU A 95 2.21 4.94 5.81
N THR A 96 2.01 4.17 4.74
CA THR A 96 3.08 3.51 3.99
C THR A 96 3.99 4.52 3.25
N GLU A 97 3.51 5.74 2.96
CA GLU A 97 4.36 6.79 2.39
C GLU A 97 5.52 7.17 3.34
N GLU A 98 5.27 7.15 4.66
CA GLU A 98 6.32 7.43 5.64
C GLU A 98 7.40 6.35 5.65
N LEU A 99 7.03 5.08 5.41
CA LEU A 99 7.99 3.99 5.24
C LEU A 99 8.87 4.22 4.00
N VAL A 100 8.26 4.62 2.88
CA VAL A 100 9.00 4.97 1.65
C VAL A 100 9.99 6.10 1.90
N LEU A 101 9.55 7.17 2.59
CA LEU A 101 10.42 8.31 2.90
C LEU A 101 11.58 7.91 3.83
N TRP A 102 11.33 7.02 4.79
CA TRP A 102 12.41 6.50 5.65
C TRP A 102 13.38 5.63 4.86
N ALA A 103 12.89 4.71 4.02
CA ALA A 103 13.73 3.88 3.17
C ALA A 103 14.59 4.73 2.22
N ARG A 104 14.02 5.80 1.63
CA ARG A 104 14.76 6.78 0.83
C ARG A 104 15.90 7.42 1.63
N ASP A 105 15.63 7.83 2.87
CA ASP A 105 16.62 8.50 3.71
C ASP A 105 17.77 7.55 4.10
N GLU A 106 17.46 6.30 4.39
CA GLU A 106 18.46 5.25 4.62
C GLU A 106 19.30 4.96 3.36
N ALA A 107 18.68 5.00 2.19
CA ALA A 107 19.35 4.76 0.90
C ALA A 107 20.37 5.84 0.52
N LYS A 108 20.26 7.08 1.06
CA LYS A 108 21.22 8.18 0.79
C LYS A 108 22.68 7.84 1.12
N ARG A 109 22.92 6.82 1.93
CA ARG A 109 24.27 6.35 2.27
C ARG A 109 24.97 5.63 1.12
N PHE A 110 24.22 5.25 0.08
CA PHE A 110 24.69 4.47 -1.06
C PHE A 110 24.56 5.28 -2.36
N PRO A 111 25.63 5.43 -3.15
CA PRO A 111 25.58 6.20 -4.40
C PRO A 111 24.60 5.61 -5.44
N GLN A 112 24.50 4.29 -5.48
CA GLN A 112 23.68 3.50 -6.40
C GLN A 112 23.00 2.36 -5.62
N PRO A 113 22.00 2.69 -4.78
CA PRO A 113 21.44 1.69 -3.85
C PRO A 113 20.75 0.54 -4.58
N GLN A 114 21.03 -0.68 -4.11
CA GLN A 114 20.30 -1.87 -4.48
C GLN A 114 19.12 -2.01 -3.51
N ILE A 115 17.90 -1.94 -4.02
CA ILE A 115 16.68 -1.94 -3.20
C ILE A 115 15.83 -3.17 -3.51
N LEU A 116 15.30 -3.80 -2.48
CA LEU A 116 14.36 -4.91 -2.58
C LEU A 116 13.08 -4.57 -1.82
N ASP A 117 11.96 -4.61 -2.53
CA ASP A 117 10.61 -4.51 -1.97
C ASP A 117 9.98 -5.90 -1.90
N LEU A 118 9.62 -6.36 -0.71
CA LEU A 118 9.00 -7.66 -0.46
C LEU A 118 7.52 -7.48 -0.12
N CYS A 119 6.65 -8.32 -0.70
CA CYS A 119 5.20 -8.19 -0.66
C CYS A 119 4.74 -6.88 -1.36
N THR A 120 5.22 -6.69 -2.60
CA THR A 120 5.14 -5.40 -3.31
C THR A 120 3.72 -4.97 -3.68
N GLY A 121 2.75 -5.90 -3.79
CA GLY A 121 1.36 -5.62 -4.13
C GLY A 121 1.23 -4.85 -5.44
N SER A 122 0.70 -3.63 -5.38
CA SER A 122 0.57 -2.73 -6.54
C SER A 122 1.90 -2.16 -7.06
N GLY A 123 3.01 -2.46 -6.40
CA GLY A 123 4.32 -1.89 -6.71
C GLY A 123 4.57 -0.49 -6.12
N CYS A 124 3.66 0.02 -5.30
CA CYS A 124 3.69 1.42 -4.85
C CYS A 124 4.98 1.79 -4.12
N ILE A 125 5.52 0.93 -3.23
CA ILE A 125 6.78 1.17 -2.51
C ILE A 125 7.95 1.14 -3.49
N ALA A 126 8.11 0.06 -4.26
CA ALA A 126 9.22 -0.12 -5.22
C ALA A 126 9.30 1.01 -6.24
N ILE A 127 8.17 1.36 -6.84
CA ILE A 127 8.07 2.38 -7.87
C ILE A 127 8.35 3.77 -7.28
N SER A 128 7.75 4.11 -6.13
CA SER A 128 8.01 5.40 -5.47
C SER A 128 9.47 5.55 -5.07
N LEU A 129 10.11 4.49 -4.56
CA LEU A 129 11.55 4.51 -4.28
C LEU A 129 12.37 4.75 -5.55
N LYS A 130 12.01 4.13 -6.68
CA LYS A 130 12.69 4.37 -7.97
C LYS A 130 12.50 5.80 -8.48
N VAL A 131 11.30 6.37 -8.33
CA VAL A 131 11.03 7.78 -8.69
C VAL A 131 11.87 8.73 -7.82
N LEU A 132 11.88 8.51 -6.51
CA LEU A 132 12.59 9.36 -5.54
C LEU A 132 14.12 9.20 -5.59
N ILE A 133 14.61 8.03 -6.06
CA ILE A 133 16.04 7.71 -6.15
C ILE A 133 16.31 7.17 -7.56
N PRO A 134 16.44 8.03 -8.57
CA PRO A 134 16.63 7.58 -9.97
C PRO A 134 17.85 6.70 -10.20
N THR A 135 18.88 6.80 -9.34
CA THR A 135 20.10 5.98 -9.40
C THR A 135 19.92 4.58 -8.81
N ALA A 136 18.83 4.31 -8.07
CA ALA A 136 18.60 3.01 -7.45
C ALA A 136 18.35 1.91 -8.48
N GLU A 137 18.83 0.71 -8.20
CA GLU A 137 18.38 -0.52 -8.86
C GLU A 137 17.37 -1.21 -7.96
N VAL A 138 16.11 -1.31 -8.43
CA VAL A 138 15.00 -1.81 -7.62
C VAL A 138 14.53 -3.16 -8.12
N SER A 139 14.45 -4.11 -7.21
CA SER A 139 13.75 -5.40 -7.39
C SER A 139 12.52 -5.44 -6.49
N ALA A 140 11.47 -6.09 -6.95
CA ALA A 140 10.22 -6.22 -6.22
C ALA A 140 9.69 -7.65 -6.30
N VAL A 141 9.24 -8.19 -5.17
CA VAL A 141 8.80 -9.58 -5.05
C VAL A 141 7.37 -9.61 -4.53
N ASP A 142 6.55 -10.45 -5.15
CA ASP A 142 5.24 -10.82 -4.66
C ASP A 142 4.95 -12.29 -4.95
N LEU A 143 4.10 -12.90 -4.13
CA LEU A 143 3.59 -14.25 -4.38
C LEU A 143 2.52 -14.25 -5.47
N SER A 144 1.68 -13.20 -5.52
CA SER A 144 0.56 -13.05 -6.44
C SER A 144 1.04 -12.63 -7.83
N ALA A 145 0.81 -13.51 -8.82
CA ALA A 145 1.04 -13.16 -10.22
C ALA A 145 0.11 -12.01 -10.69
N GLU A 146 -1.11 -11.94 -10.15
CA GLU A 146 -2.08 -10.88 -10.45
C GLU A 146 -1.60 -9.52 -9.92
N ALA A 147 -1.08 -9.48 -8.70
CA ALA A 147 -0.49 -8.27 -8.13
C ALA A 147 0.71 -7.79 -8.98
N LEU A 148 1.58 -8.71 -9.42
CA LEU A 148 2.72 -8.37 -10.26
C LEU A 148 2.32 -7.81 -11.63
N ILE A 149 1.19 -8.24 -12.21
CA ILE A 149 0.65 -7.65 -13.45
C ILE A 149 0.29 -6.18 -13.20
N ILE A 150 -0.42 -5.88 -12.11
CA ILE A 150 -0.80 -4.51 -11.75
C ILE A 150 0.45 -3.65 -11.46
N ALA A 151 1.43 -4.20 -10.73
CA ALA A 151 2.69 -3.53 -10.45
C ALA A 151 3.48 -3.20 -11.74
N GLN A 152 3.50 -4.10 -12.71
CA GLN A 152 4.13 -3.89 -14.02
C GLN A 152 3.41 -2.82 -14.85
N GLU A 153 2.06 -2.77 -14.80
CA GLU A 153 1.27 -1.71 -15.42
C GLU A 153 1.61 -0.34 -14.79
N ASN A 154 1.70 -0.27 -13.46
CA ASN A 154 2.09 0.94 -12.74
C ASN A 154 3.51 1.39 -13.09
N ALA A 155 4.47 0.46 -13.07
CA ALA A 155 5.86 0.76 -13.46
C ALA A 155 5.97 1.26 -14.89
N SER A 156 5.22 0.67 -15.82
CA SER A 156 5.15 1.08 -17.22
C SER A 156 4.55 2.48 -17.37
N LYS A 157 3.43 2.75 -16.66
CA LYS A 157 2.76 4.06 -16.67
C LYS A 157 3.68 5.18 -16.18
N LEU A 158 4.48 4.91 -15.14
CA LEU A 158 5.39 5.88 -14.52
C LEU A 158 6.82 5.85 -15.11
N ASN A 159 7.05 5.05 -16.18
CA ASN A 159 8.34 4.87 -16.83
C ASN A 159 9.48 4.51 -15.86
N THR A 160 9.20 3.66 -14.87
CA THR A 160 10.15 3.22 -13.85
C THR A 160 10.57 1.77 -14.11
N PRO A 161 11.85 1.50 -14.45
CA PRO A 161 12.33 0.13 -14.62
C PRO A 161 12.50 -0.55 -13.27
N ILE A 162 11.68 -1.57 -13.02
CA ILE A 162 11.69 -2.43 -11.82
C ILE A 162 11.86 -3.88 -12.24
N ASN A 163 12.70 -4.63 -11.52
CA ASN A 163 12.84 -6.06 -11.70
C ASN A 163 11.80 -6.80 -10.85
N PHE A 164 10.65 -7.14 -11.44
CA PHE A 164 9.59 -7.88 -10.77
C PHE A 164 9.84 -9.39 -10.78
N VAL A 165 9.71 -10.03 -9.63
CA VAL A 165 9.95 -11.46 -9.44
C VAL A 165 8.80 -12.09 -8.66
N GLN A 166 8.17 -13.11 -9.22
CA GLN A 166 7.20 -13.91 -8.47
C GLN A 166 7.95 -14.92 -7.60
N ASP A 167 7.88 -14.76 -6.28
CA ASP A 167 8.47 -15.69 -5.30
C ASP A 167 7.71 -15.62 -3.96
N ASP A 168 7.93 -16.60 -3.09
CA ASP A 168 7.29 -16.71 -1.79
C ASP A 168 8.26 -16.33 -0.67
N VAL A 169 7.97 -15.23 0.04
CA VAL A 169 8.81 -14.77 1.15
C VAL A 169 8.85 -15.77 2.32
N LEU A 170 7.79 -16.57 2.50
CA LEU A 170 7.72 -17.61 3.54
C LEU A 170 8.59 -18.84 3.20
N GLN A 171 8.97 -19.01 1.93
CA GLN A 171 9.89 -20.06 1.48
C GLN A 171 11.33 -19.56 1.28
N GLY A 172 11.59 -18.31 1.64
CA GLY A 172 12.82 -17.59 1.32
C GLY A 172 12.87 -17.21 -0.16
N VAL A 173 13.34 -16.01 -0.45
CA VAL A 173 13.39 -15.45 -1.81
C VAL A 173 14.53 -16.11 -2.60
N LYS A 174 14.21 -17.21 -3.31
CA LYS A 174 15.22 -18.09 -3.95
C LYS A 174 15.64 -17.57 -5.33
N LYS A 175 14.72 -16.93 -6.06
CA LYS A 175 14.99 -16.47 -7.43
C LYS A 175 15.93 -15.25 -7.51
N LEU A 176 16.16 -14.57 -6.40
CA LEU A 176 17.12 -13.48 -6.26
C LEU A 176 18.41 -13.91 -5.52
N GLY A 177 18.62 -15.20 -5.32
CA GLY A 177 19.76 -15.74 -4.59
C GLY A 177 21.10 -15.25 -5.11
N GLY A 178 22.01 -14.87 -4.19
CA GLY A 178 23.32 -14.32 -4.49
C GLY A 178 23.36 -12.81 -4.77
N LYS A 179 22.21 -12.10 -4.83
CA LYS A 179 22.18 -10.64 -4.83
C LYS A 179 22.22 -10.10 -3.41
N GLU A 180 23.00 -9.02 -3.24
CA GLU A 180 22.98 -8.22 -2.02
C GLU A 180 22.20 -6.93 -2.24
N PHE A 181 21.50 -6.47 -1.20
CA PHE A 181 20.68 -5.28 -1.22
C PHE A 181 21.08 -4.32 -0.08
N ASP A 182 21.11 -3.05 -0.38
CA ASP A 182 21.42 -2.01 0.60
C ASP A 182 20.19 -1.64 1.42
N ILE A 183 19.03 -1.73 0.81
CA ILE A 183 17.73 -1.52 1.45
C ILE A 183 16.81 -2.68 1.10
N ILE A 184 16.26 -3.31 2.13
CA ILE A 184 15.13 -4.23 2.00
C ILE A 184 13.96 -3.56 2.71
N VAL A 185 12.82 -3.44 2.04
CA VAL A 185 11.60 -2.83 2.57
C VAL A 185 10.44 -3.77 2.39
N SER A 186 9.50 -3.77 3.33
CA SER A 186 8.29 -4.58 3.22
C SER A 186 7.12 -3.97 4.01
N ASN A 187 5.95 -4.00 3.39
CA ASN A 187 4.67 -3.92 4.07
C ASN A 187 3.97 -5.29 3.91
N PRO A 188 4.31 -6.29 4.72
CA PRO A 188 3.77 -7.64 4.59
C PRO A 188 2.39 -7.75 5.22
N PRO A 189 1.62 -8.81 4.98
CA PRO A 189 0.42 -9.12 5.76
C PRO A 189 0.74 -9.20 7.25
N TYR A 190 -0.09 -8.55 8.08
CA TYR A 190 0.18 -8.46 9.52
C TYR A 190 -1.07 -8.42 10.42
N ILE A 191 -2.28 -8.44 9.86
CA ILE A 191 -3.52 -8.35 10.63
C ILE A 191 -3.92 -9.74 11.09
N PRO A 192 -4.00 -10.02 12.40
CA PRO A 192 -4.51 -11.29 12.90
C PRO A 192 -5.94 -11.56 12.41
N GLU A 193 -6.25 -12.80 12.04
CA GLU A 193 -7.56 -13.19 11.51
C GLU A 193 -8.70 -12.84 12.48
N SER A 194 -8.44 -12.89 13.79
CA SER A 194 -9.39 -12.51 14.84
C SER A 194 -9.83 -11.03 14.79
N GLU A 195 -9.10 -10.15 14.11
CA GLU A 195 -9.46 -8.73 13.98
C GLU A 195 -10.41 -8.46 12.79
N ARG A 196 -10.63 -9.45 11.92
CA ARG A 196 -11.44 -9.32 10.69
C ARG A 196 -12.84 -8.74 10.95
N GLU A 197 -13.52 -9.20 11.99
CA GLU A 197 -14.91 -8.77 12.29
C GLU A 197 -15.01 -7.31 12.72
N ALA A 198 -13.92 -6.71 13.23
CA ALA A 198 -13.87 -5.30 13.63
C ALA A 198 -13.55 -4.36 12.47
N MET A 199 -13.13 -4.90 11.32
CA MET A 199 -12.73 -4.10 10.18
C MET A 199 -13.92 -3.68 9.33
N HIS A 200 -13.74 -2.60 8.58
CA HIS A 200 -14.78 -2.10 7.67
C HIS A 200 -14.99 -3.05 6.47
N VAL A 201 -16.25 -3.18 6.04
CA VAL A 201 -16.66 -4.09 4.97
C VAL A 201 -15.93 -3.86 3.64
N ASN A 202 -15.55 -2.62 3.34
CA ASN A 202 -14.80 -2.30 2.11
C ASN A 202 -13.44 -2.99 2.06
N VAL A 203 -12.80 -3.22 3.20
CA VAL A 203 -11.52 -3.95 3.31
C VAL A 203 -11.78 -5.44 3.23
N THR A 204 -12.57 -5.98 4.16
CA THR A 204 -12.73 -7.43 4.34
C THR A 204 -13.44 -8.14 3.20
N LYS A 205 -14.23 -7.44 2.38
CA LYS A 205 -14.99 -8.02 1.26
C LYS A 205 -14.28 -7.89 -0.08
N TYR A 206 -13.44 -6.89 -0.26
CA TYR A 206 -12.94 -6.53 -1.59
C TYR A 206 -11.41 -6.56 -1.72
N GLU A 207 -10.68 -6.25 -0.66
CA GLU A 207 -9.22 -6.32 -0.72
C GLU A 207 -8.75 -7.76 -0.50
N PRO A 208 -7.62 -8.18 -1.08
CA PRO A 208 -7.21 -9.59 -1.06
C PRO A 208 -6.80 -10.03 0.35
N ASP A 209 -7.43 -11.08 0.88
CA ASP A 209 -7.15 -11.64 2.20
C ASP A 209 -5.66 -11.93 2.40
N MET A 210 -4.99 -12.45 1.38
CA MET A 210 -3.57 -12.78 1.43
C MET A 210 -2.63 -11.58 1.60
N ALA A 211 -3.11 -10.36 1.32
CA ALA A 211 -2.36 -9.12 1.54
C ALA A 211 -2.64 -8.50 2.92
N LEU A 212 -3.61 -9.02 3.66
CA LEU A 212 -4.09 -8.45 4.91
C LEU A 212 -3.79 -9.35 6.10
N PHE A 213 -4.20 -10.62 6.02
CA PHE A 213 -4.38 -11.47 7.20
C PHE A 213 -3.25 -12.47 7.43
N VAL A 214 -3.01 -12.72 8.71
CA VAL A 214 -2.11 -13.76 9.22
C VAL A 214 -2.84 -14.63 10.24
N ASP A 215 -2.37 -15.86 10.42
CA ASP A 215 -2.89 -16.76 11.44
C ASP A 215 -2.62 -16.20 12.85
N ASP A 216 -3.63 -16.22 13.71
CA ASP A 216 -3.55 -15.77 15.11
C ASP A 216 -2.49 -16.53 15.92
N CYS A 217 -2.17 -17.78 15.51
CA CYS A 217 -1.15 -18.60 16.19
C CYS A 217 0.27 -18.08 15.97
N ASP A 218 0.54 -17.37 14.85
CA ASP A 218 1.85 -16.79 14.55
C ASP A 218 1.73 -15.48 13.75
N PRO A 219 1.28 -14.40 14.37
CA PRO A 219 1.08 -13.11 13.67
C PRO A 219 2.39 -12.45 13.23
N LEU A 220 3.55 -12.95 13.66
CA LEU A 220 4.87 -12.43 13.28
C LEU A 220 5.57 -13.24 12.19
N ILE A 221 4.90 -14.21 11.58
CA ILE A 221 5.50 -15.15 10.64
C ILE A 221 6.23 -14.43 9.48
N PHE A 222 5.58 -13.44 8.84
CA PHE A 222 6.16 -12.72 7.71
C PHE A 222 7.40 -11.92 8.15
N TYR A 223 7.32 -11.19 9.24
CA TYR A 223 8.46 -10.42 9.76
C TYR A 223 9.66 -11.32 10.05
N ARG A 224 9.42 -12.50 10.65
CA ARG A 224 10.47 -13.45 10.99
C ARG A 224 11.14 -14.03 9.73
N GLU A 225 10.35 -14.48 8.76
CA GLU A 225 10.91 -15.10 7.55
C GLU A 225 11.59 -14.06 6.64
N ILE A 226 11.06 -12.84 6.58
CA ILE A 226 11.72 -11.72 5.89
C ILE A 226 13.04 -11.34 6.60
N ALA A 227 13.06 -11.28 7.93
CA ALA A 227 14.30 -11.01 8.68
C ALA A 227 15.36 -12.08 8.43
N ARG A 228 14.98 -13.36 8.41
CA ARG A 228 15.88 -14.48 8.08
C ARG A 228 16.42 -14.38 6.65
N THR A 229 15.56 -14.05 5.69
CA THR A 229 15.94 -13.79 4.31
C THR A 229 16.91 -12.61 4.22
N ALA A 230 16.61 -11.51 4.91
CA ALA A 230 17.44 -10.32 4.92
C ALA A 230 18.84 -10.54 5.51
N LYS A 231 19.03 -11.47 6.47
CA LYS A 231 20.37 -11.83 6.98
C LYS A 231 21.33 -12.25 5.88
N ASN A 232 20.80 -12.90 4.84
CA ASN A 232 21.61 -13.44 3.74
C ASN A 232 21.68 -12.50 2.53
N MET A 233 20.81 -11.49 2.46
CA MET A 233 20.67 -10.65 1.28
C MET A 233 21.01 -9.16 1.55
N LEU A 234 21.10 -8.72 2.81
CA LEU A 234 21.54 -7.35 3.10
C LEU A 234 23.05 -7.20 2.87
N SER A 235 23.46 -6.09 2.27
CA SER A 235 24.84 -5.64 2.26
C SER A 235 25.33 -5.34 3.69
N LYS A 236 26.64 -5.20 3.88
CA LYS A 236 27.25 -5.08 5.23
C LYS A 236 26.62 -3.97 6.08
N ASP A 237 26.31 -2.83 5.47
CA ASP A 237 25.76 -1.65 6.15
C ASP A 237 24.29 -1.40 5.73
N GLY A 238 23.64 -2.42 5.14
CA GLY A 238 22.27 -2.34 4.66
C GLY A 238 21.23 -2.27 5.78
N SER A 239 20.04 -1.79 5.45
CA SER A 239 18.90 -1.67 6.37
C SER A 239 17.70 -2.47 5.87
N LEU A 240 16.99 -3.10 6.82
CA LEU A 240 15.70 -3.74 6.61
C LEU A 240 14.62 -2.86 7.27
N LEU A 241 13.59 -2.51 6.51
CA LEU A 241 12.50 -1.66 6.98
C LEU A 241 11.16 -2.38 6.84
N PHE A 242 10.32 -2.20 7.87
CA PHE A 242 8.97 -2.77 7.91
C PHE A 242 7.90 -1.73 8.23
N GLU A 243 6.74 -1.84 7.59
CA GLU A 243 5.49 -1.43 8.21
C GLU A 243 5.03 -2.54 9.15
N ILE A 244 4.46 -2.16 10.31
CA ILE A 244 4.10 -3.11 11.36
C ILE A 244 2.68 -2.88 11.90
N HIS A 245 2.12 -3.94 12.48
CA HIS A 245 0.91 -3.84 13.28
C HIS A 245 1.16 -3.06 14.58
N GLU A 246 0.34 -2.03 14.85
CA GLU A 246 0.55 -1.12 15.99
C GLU A 246 0.56 -1.81 17.35
N LEU A 247 -0.28 -2.83 17.56
CA LEU A 247 -0.38 -3.55 18.82
C LEU A 247 0.71 -4.62 19.00
N LEU A 248 1.42 -5.01 17.93
CA LEU A 248 2.46 -6.03 17.95
C LEU A 248 3.88 -5.43 17.91
N ALA A 249 4.02 -4.11 18.08
CA ALA A 249 5.30 -3.40 17.93
C ALA A 249 6.41 -3.95 18.85
N GLU A 250 6.13 -4.13 20.14
CA GLU A 250 7.10 -4.64 21.11
C GLU A 250 7.48 -6.10 20.81
N GLN A 251 6.52 -6.93 20.43
CA GLN A 251 6.76 -8.32 20.07
C GLN A 251 7.61 -8.42 18.80
N THR A 252 7.34 -7.55 17.81
CA THR A 252 8.11 -7.47 16.57
C THR A 252 9.55 -7.01 16.85
N LEU A 253 9.74 -5.99 17.71
CA LEU A 253 11.06 -5.55 18.12
C LEU A 253 11.85 -6.67 18.79
N GLN A 254 11.25 -7.39 19.75
CA GLN A 254 11.89 -8.50 20.45
C GLN A 254 12.28 -9.62 19.47
N MET A 255 11.36 -10.02 18.59
CA MET A 255 11.63 -11.03 17.56
C MET A 255 12.81 -10.64 16.66
N LEU A 256 12.88 -9.38 16.20
CA LEU A 256 13.99 -8.88 15.37
C LEU A 256 15.33 -8.89 16.13
N GLN A 257 15.30 -8.57 17.44
CA GLN A 257 16.51 -8.66 18.29
C GLN A 257 16.99 -10.10 18.45
N ASP A 258 16.07 -11.06 18.63
CA ASP A 258 16.35 -12.49 18.72
C ASP A 258 16.89 -13.03 17.40
N GLU A 259 16.39 -12.51 16.27
CA GLU A 259 16.92 -12.81 14.93
C GLU A 259 18.26 -12.08 14.64
N GLY A 260 18.85 -11.35 15.58
CA GLY A 260 20.19 -10.76 15.46
C GLY A 260 20.24 -9.39 14.81
N PHE A 261 19.16 -8.63 14.87
CA PHE A 261 19.11 -7.25 14.41
C PHE A 261 19.14 -6.26 15.58
N THR A 262 19.64 -5.06 15.31
CA THR A 262 19.37 -3.86 16.12
C THR A 262 18.23 -3.11 15.45
N ALA A 263 17.19 -2.79 16.17
CA ALA A 263 15.96 -2.23 15.60
C ALA A 263 15.59 -0.88 16.24
N THR A 264 15.06 0.03 15.42
CA THR A 264 14.52 1.35 15.80
C THR A 264 13.08 1.43 15.38
N LEU A 265 12.18 1.78 16.32
CA LEU A 265 10.76 1.99 16.08
C LEU A 265 10.50 3.47 15.73
N ARG A 266 9.60 3.71 14.76
CA ARG A 266 9.01 5.01 14.49
C ARG A 266 7.49 4.95 14.58
N HIS A 267 6.91 6.08 14.99
CA HIS A 267 5.47 6.31 14.99
C HIS A 267 5.07 7.06 13.73
N ASP A 268 3.86 6.80 13.25
CA ASP A 268 3.26 7.52 12.14
C ASP A 268 2.75 8.92 12.56
N PHE A 269 2.20 9.67 11.59
CA PHE A 269 1.63 11.01 11.83
C PHE A 269 0.45 11.02 12.82
N LEU A 270 -0.15 9.86 13.10
CA LEU A 270 -1.17 9.68 14.14
C LEU A 270 -0.57 9.28 15.50
N SER A 271 0.77 9.28 15.61
CA SER A 271 1.52 8.88 16.81
C SER A 271 1.33 7.40 17.19
N LYS A 272 1.02 6.52 16.23
CA LYS A 272 0.93 5.08 16.43
C LYS A 272 2.23 4.40 16.04
N PRO A 273 2.70 3.36 16.77
CA PRO A 273 3.81 2.53 16.34
C PRO A 273 3.52 1.96 14.95
N ARG A 274 4.31 2.30 13.94
CA ARG A 274 3.99 1.95 12.56
C ARG A 274 5.13 1.38 11.75
N MET A 275 6.36 1.76 12.06
CA MET A 275 7.50 1.38 11.23
C MET A 275 8.69 0.96 12.09
N ILE A 276 9.41 -0.03 11.62
CA ILE A 276 10.69 -0.46 12.20
C ILE A 276 11.77 -0.42 11.13
N CYS A 277 12.92 0.17 11.47
CA CYS A 277 14.15 0.00 10.69
C CYS A 277 15.16 -0.79 11.51
N CYS A 278 15.77 -1.79 10.92
CA CYS A 278 16.75 -2.63 11.59
C CYS A 278 17.99 -2.89 10.72
N GLN A 279 19.12 -3.11 11.42
CA GLN A 279 20.42 -3.43 10.85
C GLN A 279 20.98 -4.66 11.54
N ARG A 280 21.81 -5.46 10.84
CA ARG A 280 22.47 -6.60 11.48
C ARG A 280 23.33 -6.16 12.65
N LYS A 281 23.24 -6.87 13.78
CA LYS A 281 24.18 -6.66 14.90
C LYS A 281 25.61 -6.90 14.41
N LYS A 282 26.53 -6.00 14.79
CA LYS A 282 27.95 -6.10 14.47
C LYS A 282 28.64 -7.16 15.30
#